data_82858a0b2d9585e14eaaf2838603f2f1
#
_entry.id   82858a0b2d9585e14eaaf2838603f2f1
#
_cell.length_a   1.000
_cell.length_b   1.000
_cell.length_c   1.000
_cell.angle_alpha   90.00
_cell.angle_beta   90.00
_cell.angle_gamma   90.00
#
_symmetry.space_group_name_H-M   'P 1'
#
loop_
_entity.id
_entity.type
_entity.pdbx_description
1 polymer ?
#
loop_
_entity_poly.entity_id
_entity_poly.type
_entity_poly.pdbx_seq_one_letter_code
_entity_poly.pdbx_strand_id
1 'polypeptide(L)'
;MNKIVFDRKVLYSTLNSAKACLSDTGLTILKCFRFKYIASENAIEVTSYNNLNEMRLIIPVIDSDCNDGQEFAVDGIRLVKLLKTVKDSIVTVKIYDKDIIFSYNGSEASFFAEDVESYPDIKIGKRGTGIRVNVNRNDLYRALKRNIGFNDISDVVTSLSGVGINFICSNNCIDICSSDKIVFVRDVIESQPDISKDLCINVMPTSVKEALSFLEMLSEENVTVSVSDDERVMSIS
;
A
#
# COMPACT_ATOMS: atom_id res chain seq x y z
N MET A 1 -3.15 -29.13 7.66
CA MET A 1 -3.09 -28.00 8.62
C MET A 1 -1.78 -27.30 8.31
N ASN A 2 -1.83 -26.06 7.87
CA ASN A 2 -0.65 -25.29 7.51
C ASN A 2 -0.41 -24.24 8.60
N LYS A 3 0.86 -23.96 8.90
CA LYS A 3 1.27 -23.08 10.00
C LYS A 3 2.28 -22.07 9.50
N ILE A 4 2.17 -20.82 9.99
CA ILE A 4 3.12 -19.75 9.73
C ILE A 4 3.44 -19.05 11.05
N VAL A 5 4.70 -18.73 11.27
CA VAL A 5 5.19 -18.06 12.49
C VAL A 5 5.76 -16.69 12.14
N PHE A 6 5.31 -15.66 12.83
CA PHE A 6 5.71 -14.27 12.60
C PHE A 6 6.32 -13.62 13.84
N ASP A 7 7.24 -12.67 13.62
CA ASP A 7 7.47 -11.62 14.59
C ASP A 7 6.25 -10.71 14.68
N ARG A 8 5.70 -10.57 15.88
CA ARG A 8 4.46 -9.80 16.10
C ARG A 8 4.64 -8.31 15.78
N LYS A 9 5.81 -7.72 16.07
CA LYS A 9 6.03 -6.29 15.84
C LYS A 9 6.07 -6.00 14.35
N VAL A 10 6.79 -6.83 13.58
CA VAL A 10 6.86 -6.72 12.12
C VAL A 10 5.48 -6.92 11.51
N LEU A 11 4.78 -7.99 11.88
CA LEU A 11 3.43 -8.27 11.41
C LEU A 11 2.48 -7.09 11.68
N TYR A 12 2.45 -6.61 12.94
CA TYR A 12 1.57 -5.51 13.32
C TYR A 12 1.90 -4.21 12.60
N SER A 13 3.18 -3.80 12.53
CA SER A 13 3.55 -2.54 11.87
C SER A 13 3.18 -2.55 10.40
N THR A 14 3.48 -3.65 9.70
CA THR A 14 3.17 -3.81 8.27
C THR A 14 1.67 -3.79 8.01
N LEU A 15 0.88 -4.58 8.77
CA LEU A 15 -0.57 -4.60 8.61
C LEU A 15 -1.24 -3.29 9.01
N ASN A 16 -0.70 -2.58 9.99
CA ASN A 16 -1.22 -1.26 10.38
C ASN A 16 -1.02 -0.22 9.28
N SER A 17 0.06 -0.30 8.50
CA SER A 17 0.27 0.55 7.31
C SER A 17 -0.64 0.10 6.16
N ALA A 18 -0.69 -1.21 5.86
CA ALA A 18 -1.54 -1.76 4.81
C ALA A 18 -3.04 -1.47 5.04
N LYS A 19 -3.46 -1.30 6.29
CA LYS A 19 -4.84 -0.97 6.66
C LYS A 19 -5.35 0.31 5.99
N ALA A 20 -4.45 1.24 5.61
CA ALA A 20 -4.85 2.47 4.91
C ALA A 20 -5.59 2.19 3.59
N CYS A 21 -5.24 1.08 2.92
CA CYS A 21 -5.87 0.63 1.67
C CYS A 21 -7.00 -0.41 1.88
N LEU A 22 -7.60 -0.50 3.06
CA LEU A 22 -8.82 -1.29 3.26
C LEU A 22 -10.06 -0.41 3.09
N SER A 23 -11.13 -0.99 2.53
CA SER A 23 -12.41 -0.30 2.42
C SER A 23 -13.20 -0.43 3.72
N ASP A 24 -13.77 0.69 4.19
CA ASP A 24 -14.73 0.67 5.31
C ASP A 24 -16.15 0.31 4.85
N THR A 25 -16.42 0.39 3.55
CA THR A 25 -17.74 0.19 2.94
C THR A 25 -17.69 -0.80 1.79
N GLY A 26 -18.83 -1.31 1.36
CA GLY A 26 -18.94 -2.18 0.21
C GLY A 26 -18.73 -3.66 0.52
N LEU A 27 -18.07 -4.37 -0.41
CA LEU A 27 -17.89 -5.82 -0.34
C LEU A 27 -17.03 -6.23 0.85
N THR A 28 -17.40 -7.29 1.54
CA THR A 28 -16.67 -7.81 2.73
C THR A 28 -15.20 -8.08 2.41
N ILE A 29 -14.93 -8.64 1.23
CA ILE A 29 -13.56 -8.99 0.82
C ILE A 29 -12.62 -7.77 0.75
N LEU A 30 -13.13 -6.56 0.48
CA LEU A 30 -12.35 -5.32 0.46
C LEU A 30 -11.96 -4.82 1.86
N LYS A 31 -12.55 -5.41 2.91
CA LYS A 31 -12.15 -5.18 4.31
C LYS A 31 -11.08 -6.14 4.78
N CYS A 32 -10.69 -7.10 3.92
CA CYS A 32 -9.76 -8.17 4.23
C CYS A 32 -8.37 -7.88 3.68
N PHE A 33 -7.38 -8.32 4.44
CA PHE A 33 -6.05 -8.56 3.89
C PHE A 33 -6.06 -9.92 3.18
N ARG A 34 -5.50 -9.96 1.97
CA ARG A 34 -5.12 -11.19 1.29
C ARG A 34 -3.66 -11.47 1.62
N PHE A 35 -3.39 -12.68 2.06
CA PHE A 35 -2.07 -13.19 2.37
C PHE A 35 -1.69 -14.26 1.34
N LYS A 36 -0.47 -14.20 0.83
CA LYS A 36 0.08 -15.19 -0.10
C LYS A 36 1.50 -15.57 0.33
N TYR A 37 1.72 -16.85 0.61
CA TYR A 37 3.05 -17.34 0.98
C TYR A 37 3.94 -17.48 -0.25
N ILE A 38 5.19 -16.98 -0.15
CA ILE A 38 6.23 -17.03 -1.17
C ILE A 38 7.39 -17.85 -0.60
N ALA A 39 7.46 -19.12 -0.98
CA ALA A 39 8.44 -20.06 -0.42
C ALA A 39 9.88 -19.66 -0.77
N SER A 40 10.13 -19.13 -1.98
CA SER A 40 11.47 -18.70 -2.41
C SER A 40 12.07 -17.59 -1.56
N GLU A 41 11.23 -16.75 -0.95
CA GLU A 41 11.63 -15.62 -0.11
C GLU A 41 11.46 -15.89 1.38
N ASN A 42 10.86 -17.04 1.75
CA ASN A 42 10.40 -17.34 3.10
C ASN A 42 9.63 -16.15 3.68
N ALA A 43 8.66 -15.67 2.93
CA ALA A 43 7.92 -14.46 3.24
C ALA A 43 6.44 -14.60 2.87
N ILE A 44 5.63 -13.69 3.36
CA ILE A 44 4.24 -13.55 2.96
C ILE A 44 4.03 -12.19 2.28
N GLU A 45 3.42 -12.22 1.09
CA GLU A 45 2.87 -11.02 0.48
C GLU A 45 1.50 -10.74 1.10
N VAL A 46 1.32 -9.51 1.58
CA VAL A 46 0.04 -9.02 2.08
C VAL A 46 -0.47 -7.97 1.10
N THR A 47 -1.69 -8.18 0.62
CA THR A 47 -2.37 -7.23 -0.27
C THR A 47 -3.58 -6.64 0.45
N SER A 48 -3.74 -5.32 0.34
CA SER A 48 -4.95 -4.58 0.70
C SER A 48 -5.43 -3.74 -0.49
N TYR A 49 -6.76 -3.57 -0.63
CA TYR A 49 -7.35 -2.88 -1.76
C TYR A 49 -8.69 -2.24 -1.39
N ASN A 50 -8.95 -1.01 -1.87
CA ASN A 50 -10.16 -0.24 -1.57
C ASN A 50 -10.92 0.26 -2.80
N ASN A 51 -10.80 -0.37 -3.96
CA ASN A 51 -11.32 0.02 -5.28
C ASN A 51 -10.57 1.16 -6.00
N LEU A 52 -9.72 1.89 -5.31
CA LEU A 52 -8.94 3.00 -5.89
C LEU A 52 -7.45 2.68 -5.85
N ASN A 53 -6.99 2.17 -4.71
CA ASN A 53 -5.59 1.95 -4.43
C ASN A 53 -5.35 0.53 -3.93
N GLU A 54 -4.19 0.00 -4.29
CA GLU A 54 -3.69 -1.28 -3.81
C GLU A 54 -2.36 -1.06 -3.10
N MET A 55 -2.18 -1.73 -1.98
CA MET A 55 -0.90 -1.80 -1.29
C MET A 55 -0.49 -3.26 -1.15
N ARG A 56 0.73 -3.58 -1.60
CA ARG A 56 1.36 -4.90 -1.46
C ARG A 56 2.61 -4.77 -0.63
N LEU A 57 2.70 -5.54 0.42
CA LEU A 57 3.82 -5.51 1.36
C LEU A 57 4.32 -6.93 1.61
N ILE A 58 5.63 -7.05 1.83
CA ILE A 58 6.27 -8.32 2.12
C ILE A 58 6.57 -8.39 3.61
N ILE A 59 6.18 -9.48 4.25
CA ILE A 59 6.45 -9.77 5.67
C ILE A 59 7.34 -11.00 5.75
N PRO A 60 8.56 -10.88 6.30
CA PRO A 60 9.40 -12.05 6.52
C PRO A 60 8.75 -13.01 7.53
N VAL A 61 8.89 -14.29 7.27
CA VAL A 61 8.37 -15.39 8.09
C VAL A 61 9.49 -16.01 8.89
N ILE A 62 9.26 -16.28 10.18
CA ILE A 62 10.24 -16.98 11.03
C ILE A 62 10.28 -18.46 10.68
N ASP A 63 9.11 -19.09 10.49
CA ASP A 63 8.97 -20.52 10.21
C ASP A 63 7.63 -20.76 9.49
N SER A 64 7.59 -21.72 8.55
CA SER A 64 6.36 -22.10 7.84
C SER A 64 6.43 -23.53 7.33
N ASP A 65 5.29 -24.22 7.39
CA ASP A 65 5.05 -25.50 6.72
C ASP A 65 4.07 -25.37 5.53
N CYS A 66 3.82 -24.16 5.07
CA CYS A 66 2.95 -23.88 3.93
C CYS A 66 3.59 -24.26 2.61
N ASN A 67 2.76 -24.67 1.65
CA ASN A 67 3.17 -24.79 0.26
C ASN A 67 3.31 -23.40 -0.38
N ASP A 68 4.18 -23.30 -1.40
CA ASP A 68 4.30 -22.08 -2.19
C ASP A 68 2.95 -21.70 -2.81
N GLY A 69 2.63 -20.41 -2.76
CA GLY A 69 1.37 -19.90 -3.26
C GLY A 69 0.16 -20.16 -2.36
N GLN A 70 0.33 -20.71 -1.14
CA GLN A 70 -0.79 -20.82 -0.18
C GLN A 70 -1.37 -19.45 0.12
N GLU A 71 -2.68 -19.31 -0.04
CA GLU A 71 -3.40 -18.04 0.16
C GLU A 71 -4.49 -18.16 1.20
N PHE A 72 -4.79 -17.03 1.87
CA PHE A 72 -5.95 -16.86 2.73
C PHE A 72 -6.31 -15.37 2.85
N ALA A 73 -7.55 -15.07 3.19
CA ALA A 73 -8.01 -13.70 3.43
C ALA A 73 -8.80 -13.61 4.73
N VAL A 74 -8.55 -12.55 5.52
CA VAL A 74 -9.23 -12.30 6.81
C VAL A 74 -9.49 -10.82 7.01
N ASP A 75 -10.52 -10.50 7.83
CA ASP A 75 -10.86 -9.12 8.21
C ASP A 75 -9.64 -8.38 8.77
N GLY A 76 -9.15 -7.43 8.00
CA GLY A 76 -7.92 -6.71 8.31
C GLY A 76 -8.08 -5.72 9.46
N ILE A 77 -9.24 -5.08 9.59
CA ILE A 77 -9.49 -4.11 10.66
C ILE A 77 -9.48 -4.81 12.03
N ARG A 78 -10.17 -5.94 12.12
CA ARG A 78 -10.22 -6.74 13.33
C ARG A 78 -8.86 -7.36 13.66
N LEU A 79 -8.15 -7.83 12.65
CA LEU A 79 -6.81 -8.40 12.84
C LEU A 79 -5.82 -7.37 13.38
N VAL A 80 -5.75 -6.17 12.81
CA VAL A 80 -4.89 -5.09 13.32
C VAL A 80 -5.26 -4.72 14.75
N LYS A 81 -6.56 -4.65 15.07
CA LYS A 81 -7.04 -4.39 16.42
C LYS A 81 -6.60 -5.48 17.41
N LEU A 82 -6.69 -6.74 17.01
CA LEU A 82 -6.20 -7.87 17.82
C LEU A 82 -4.69 -7.74 18.08
N LEU A 83 -3.89 -7.62 17.02
CA LEU A 83 -2.42 -7.57 17.11
C LEU A 83 -1.91 -6.39 17.94
N LYS A 84 -2.65 -5.29 17.99
CA LYS A 84 -2.36 -4.16 18.88
C LYS A 84 -2.40 -4.55 20.35
N THR A 85 -3.25 -5.50 20.73
CA THR A 85 -3.41 -5.94 22.13
C THR A 85 -2.46 -7.05 22.52
N VAL A 86 -1.93 -7.79 21.55
CA VAL A 86 -0.97 -8.90 21.78
C VAL A 86 0.37 -8.31 22.23
N LYS A 87 0.89 -8.81 23.36
CA LYS A 87 2.16 -8.36 23.93
C LYS A 87 3.34 -9.29 23.60
N ASP A 88 3.03 -10.48 23.11
CA ASP A 88 4.03 -11.49 22.76
C ASP A 88 4.89 -11.07 21.58
N SER A 89 6.10 -11.58 21.52
CA SER A 89 7.00 -11.33 20.39
C SER A 89 6.66 -12.17 19.16
N ILE A 90 5.95 -13.29 19.35
CA ILE A 90 5.65 -14.27 18.30
C ILE A 90 4.15 -14.47 18.19
N VAL A 91 3.67 -14.56 16.94
CA VAL A 91 2.31 -14.96 16.60
C VAL A 91 2.38 -16.13 15.63
N THR A 92 1.66 -17.21 15.95
CA THR A 92 1.51 -18.37 15.09
C THR A 92 0.15 -18.33 14.41
N VAL A 93 0.14 -18.41 13.08
CA VAL A 93 -1.08 -18.50 12.27
C VAL A 93 -1.27 -19.93 11.81
N LYS A 94 -2.40 -20.53 12.13
CA LYS A 94 -2.81 -21.87 11.68
C LYS A 94 -3.92 -21.71 10.65
N ILE A 95 -3.73 -22.32 9.47
CA ILE A 95 -4.63 -22.19 8.33
C ILE A 95 -5.45 -23.46 8.21
N TYR A 96 -6.76 -23.33 8.33
CA TYR A 96 -7.76 -24.35 8.06
C TYR A 96 -8.62 -23.93 6.87
N ASP A 97 -9.49 -24.82 6.41
CA ASP A 97 -10.34 -24.54 5.24
C ASP A 97 -11.22 -23.28 5.40
N LYS A 98 -11.85 -23.13 6.57
CA LYS A 98 -12.79 -22.03 6.84
C LYS A 98 -12.37 -21.12 7.99
N ASP A 99 -11.31 -21.47 8.70
CA ASP A 99 -10.88 -20.77 9.89
C ASP A 99 -9.38 -20.48 9.85
N ILE A 100 -9.00 -19.26 10.16
CA ILE A 100 -7.63 -18.83 10.37
C ILE A 100 -7.46 -18.52 11.85
N ILE A 101 -6.61 -19.29 12.52
CA ILE A 101 -6.40 -19.17 13.96
C ILE A 101 -5.08 -18.49 14.24
N PHE A 102 -5.13 -17.36 14.93
CA PHE A 102 -3.98 -16.63 15.46
C PHE A 102 -3.73 -17.05 16.90
N SER A 103 -2.61 -17.74 17.14
CA SER A 103 -2.22 -18.24 18.48
C SER A 103 -1.09 -17.39 19.04
N TYR A 104 -1.20 -16.97 20.30
CA TYR A 104 -0.23 -16.16 21.02
C TYR A 104 -0.35 -16.40 22.51
N ASN A 105 0.77 -16.64 23.22
CA ASN A 105 0.85 -16.85 24.68
C ASN A 105 -0.25 -17.74 25.30
N GLY A 106 -0.52 -18.89 24.67
CA GLY A 106 -1.54 -19.82 25.14
C GLY A 106 -2.99 -19.36 24.86
N SER A 107 -3.19 -18.23 24.22
CA SER A 107 -4.48 -17.73 23.76
C SER A 107 -4.63 -17.92 22.25
N GLU A 108 -5.87 -18.01 21.79
CA GLU A 108 -6.20 -18.15 20.38
C GLU A 108 -7.33 -17.20 19.97
N ALA A 109 -7.26 -16.69 18.75
CA ALA A 109 -8.35 -15.96 18.13
C ALA A 109 -8.63 -16.55 16.76
N SER A 110 -9.89 -16.94 16.50
CA SER A 110 -10.32 -17.47 15.21
C SER A 110 -10.95 -16.39 14.37
N PHE A 111 -10.57 -16.35 13.09
CA PHE A 111 -11.15 -15.53 12.05
C PHE A 111 -11.75 -16.44 10.99
N PHE A 112 -12.92 -16.06 10.49
CA PHE A 112 -13.48 -16.72 9.32
C PHE A 112 -12.61 -16.40 8.10
N ALA A 113 -12.24 -17.41 7.33
CA ALA A 113 -11.52 -17.24 6.08
C ALA A 113 -12.48 -16.79 4.97
N GLU A 114 -12.24 -15.62 4.41
CA GLU A 114 -13.00 -15.16 3.24
C GLU A 114 -12.47 -15.83 1.96
N ASP A 115 -13.36 -15.95 0.98
CA ASP A 115 -13.01 -16.57 -0.31
C ASP A 115 -12.00 -15.71 -1.07
N VAL A 116 -10.79 -16.23 -1.21
CA VAL A 116 -9.68 -15.58 -1.91
C VAL A 116 -9.98 -15.38 -3.40
N GLU A 117 -10.76 -16.26 -4.04
CA GLU A 117 -11.12 -16.14 -5.46
C GLU A 117 -12.00 -14.91 -5.72
N SER A 118 -12.74 -14.46 -4.70
CA SER A 118 -13.53 -13.22 -4.77
C SER A 118 -12.70 -11.94 -4.60
N TYR A 119 -11.40 -12.05 -4.26
CA TYR A 119 -10.52 -10.89 -4.13
C TYR A 119 -10.20 -10.32 -5.52
N PRO A 120 -10.37 -9.00 -5.74
CA PRO A 120 -10.13 -8.40 -7.04
C PRO A 120 -8.69 -8.63 -7.52
N ASP A 121 -8.53 -9.25 -8.68
CA ASP A 121 -7.24 -9.32 -9.34
C ASP A 121 -7.02 -8.03 -10.15
N ILE A 122 -6.31 -7.10 -9.54
CA ILE A 122 -5.96 -5.86 -10.22
C ILE A 122 -4.80 -6.18 -11.16
N LYS A 123 -5.13 -6.34 -12.42
CA LYS A 123 -4.14 -6.31 -13.46
C LYS A 123 -3.59 -4.88 -13.52
N ILE A 124 -2.62 -4.58 -12.65
CA ILE A 124 -1.77 -3.40 -12.85
C ILE A 124 -1.24 -3.55 -14.26
N GLY A 125 -1.69 -2.66 -15.16
CA GLY A 125 -1.32 -2.71 -16.56
C GLY A 125 0.15 -3.05 -16.70
N LYS A 126 0.50 -3.87 -17.67
CA LYS A 126 1.88 -4.40 -17.83
C LYS A 126 2.84 -3.30 -17.42
N ARG A 127 3.76 -3.58 -16.49
CA ARG A 127 4.89 -2.69 -16.14
C ARG A 127 5.65 -2.43 -17.44
N GLY A 128 5.07 -1.55 -18.26
CA GLY A 128 5.53 -1.24 -19.60
C GLY A 128 6.53 -0.10 -19.57
N THR A 129 6.78 0.42 -20.72
CA THR A 129 7.75 1.48 -21.08
C THR A 129 7.35 2.87 -20.59
N GLY A 130 6.39 2.99 -19.67
CA GLY A 130 5.96 4.25 -19.07
C GLY A 130 7.08 4.99 -18.30
N ILE A 131 6.74 6.14 -17.75
CA ILE A 131 7.69 6.92 -16.94
C ILE A 131 8.10 6.08 -15.72
N ARG A 132 9.39 6.00 -15.48
CA ARG A 132 9.97 5.37 -14.30
C ARG A 132 11.17 6.17 -13.81
N VAL A 133 11.07 6.73 -12.61
CA VAL A 133 12.10 7.60 -12.02
C VAL A 133 12.35 7.24 -10.57
N ASN A 134 13.57 7.44 -10.12
CA ASN A 134 13.93 7.33 -8.72
C ASN A 134 13.99 8.74 -8.10
N VAL A 135 13.45 8.84 -6.90
CA VAL A 135 13.44 10.09 -6.13
C VAL A 135 13.80 9.79 -4.68
N ASN A 136 14.33 10.78 -3.98
CA ASN A 136 14.56 10.65 -2.56
C ASN A 136 13.20 10.50 -1.84
N ARG A 137 13.06 9.45 -1.03
CA ARG A 137 11.84 9.10 -0.31
C ARG A 137 11.37 10.24 0.62
N ASN A 138 12.31 10.87 1.34
CA ASN A 138 11.97 11.93 2.29
C ASN A 138 11.50 13.21 1.58
N ASP A 139 12.06 13.49 0.40
CA ASP A 139 11.65 14.64 -0.40
C ASP A 139 10.25 14.42 -0.96
N LEU A 140 9.97 13.23 -1.51
CA LEU A 140 8.64 12.84 -1.97
C LEU A 140 7.62 12.90 -0.81
N TYR A 141 7.95 12.31 0.33
CA TYR A 141 7.09 12.33 1.51
C TYR A 141 6.76 13.76 1.96
N ARG A 142 7.78 14.63 2.08
CA ARG A 142 7.59 16.02 2.52
C ARG A 142 6.74 16.82 1.54
N ALA A 143 6.98 16.64 0.25
CA ALA A 143 6.21 17.31 -0.80
C ALA A 143 4.74 16.89 -0.80
N LEU A 144 4.46 15.58 -0.78
CA LEU A 144 3.09 15.07 -0.70
C LEU A 144 2.38 15.52 0.58
N LYS A 145 3.07 15.45 1.74
CA LYS A 145 2.52 15.85 3.04
C LYS A 145 2.18 17.35 3.10
N ARG A 146 2.98 18.18 2.44
CA ARG A 146 2.73 19.63 2.37
C ARG A 146 1.56 19.95 1.47
N ASN A 147 1.52 19.33 0.31
CA ASN A 147 0.52 19.60 -0.70
C ASN A 147 -0.88 19.10 -0.33
N ILE A 148 -1.00 17.97 0.39
CA ILE A 148 -2.30 17.41 0.75
C ILE A 148 -3.14 18.33 1.65
N GLY A 149 -2.54 19.30 2.33
CA GLY A 149 -3.23 20.27 3.18
C GLY A 149 -3.92 21.42 2.42
N PHE A 150 -3.68 21.55 1.11
CA PHE A 150 -4.12 22.69 0.29
C PHE A 150 -4.93 22.27 -0.93
N ASN A 151 -5.88 21.37 -0.74
CA ASN A 151 -6.80 20.92 -1.77
C ASN A 151 -8.18 21.51 -1.56
N ASP A 152 -8.84 21.91 -2.63
CA ASP A 152 -10.25 22.31 -2.57
C ASP A 152 -11.16 21.06 -2.45
N ILE A 153 -11.45 20.66 -1.23
CA ILE A 153 -12.28 19.48 -0.92
C ILE A 153 -13.75 19.74 -1.33
N SER A 154 -14.17 21.00 -1.48
CA SER A 154 -15.54 21.35 -1.81
C SER A 154 -15.87 21.17 -3.31
N ASP A 155 -14.87 21.02 -4.15
CA ASP A 155 -15.01 20.98 -5.60
C ASP A 155 -14.61 19.60 -6.16
N VAL A 156 -15.56 18.67 -6.15
CA VAL A 156 -15.36 17.26 -6.55
C VAL A 156 -15.03 17.09 -8.04
N VAL A 157 -15.16 18.14 -8.84
CA VAL A 157 -15.13 18.06 -10.32
C VAL A 157 -13.91 18.76 -10.93
N THR A 158 -13.17 19.56 -10.16
CA THR A 158 -12.07 20.34 -10.72
C THR A 158 -10.69 19.72 -10.46
N SER A 159 -9.72 20.11 -11.27
CA SER A 159 -8.30 19.78 -11.08
C SER A 159 -7.72 20.25 -9.73
N LEU A 160 -8.44 21.06 -8.98
CA LEU A 160 -8.05 21.58 -7.67
C LEU A 160 -8.41 20.62 -6.52
N SER A 161 -9.24 19.61 -6.75
CA SER A 161 -9.64 18.64 -5.73
C SER A 161 -8.55 17.61 -5.40
N GLY A 162 -7.46 17.58 -6.16
CA GLY A 162 -6.35 16.64 -6.01
C GLY A 162 -4.99 17.30 -5.83
N VAL A 163 -3.96 16.47 -5.71
CA VAL A 163 -2.56 16.86 -5.78
C VAL A 163 -2.06 16.59 -7.19
N GLY A 164 -1.63 17.64 -7.91
CA GLY A 164 -1.01 17.51 -9.21
C GLY A 164 0.43 17.00 -9.07
N ILE A 165 0.77 15.96 -9.81
CA ILE A 165 2.12 15.42 -9.93
C ILE A 165 2.54 15.57 -11.39
N ASN A 166 3.46 16.47 -11.66
CA ASN A 166 3.92 16.78 -13.00
C ASN A 166 5.34 16.24 -13.20
N PHE A 167 5.51 15.36 -14.15
CA PHE A 167 6.81 14.88 -14.60
C PHE A 167 7.31 15.83 -15.69
N ILE A 168 8.44 16.49 -15.46
CA ILE A 168 8.97 17.55 -16.35
C ILE A 168 10.26 17.07 -16.99
N CYS A 169 10.19 16.75 -18.28
CA CYS A 169 11.32 16.25 -19.07
C CYS A 169 12.47 17.27 -19.16
N SER A 170 12.17 18.54 -19.43
CA SER A 170 13.19 19.57 -19.64
C SER A 170 14.12 19.79 -18.46
N ASN A 171 13.64 19.53 -17.24
CA ASN A 171 14.37 19.80 -15.98
C ASN A 171 14.66 18.54 -15.17
N ASN A 172 14.26 17.36 -15.65
CA ASN A 172 14.40 16.09 -14.93
C ASN A 172 13.89 16.16 -13.49
N CYS A 173 12.69 16.68 -13.29
CA CYS A 173 12.12 16.84 -11.96
C CYS A 173 10.64 16.43 -11.93
N ILE A 174 10.21 16.10 -10.73
CA ILE A 174 8.78 15.98 -10.42
C ILE A 174 8.36 17.26 -9.71
N ASP A 175 7.36 17.91 -10.25
CA ASP A 175 6.75 19.11 -9.70
C ASP A 175 5.40 18.72 -9.06
N ILE A 176 5.31 18.83 -7.75
CA ILE A 176 4.10 18.48 -6.98
C ILE A 176 3.41 19.77 -6.56
N CYS A 177 2.16 19.92 -6.95
CA CYS A 177 1.40 21.13 -6.68
C CYS A 177 -0.04 20.88 -6.24
N SER A 178 -0.58 21.81 -5.48
CA SER A 178 -1.98 21.83 -5.05
C SER A 178 -2.44 23.26 -4.80
N SER A 179 -3.76 23.47 -4.81
CA SER A 179 -4.36 24.76 -4.50
C SER A 179 -5.76 24.59 -3.92
N ASP A 180 -6.11 25.46 -2.98
CA ASP A 180 -7.46 25.61 -2.43
C ASP A 180 -8.18 26.88 -2.94
N LYS A 181 -7.74 27.45 -4.08
CA LYS A 181 -8.16 28.73 -4.70
C LYS A 181 -7.60 29.98 -4.02
N ILE A 182 -7.06 29.87 -2.82
CA ILE A 182 -6.50 31.00 -2.06
C ILE A 182 -4.99 30.83 -1.97
N VAL A 183 -4.54 29.63 -1.69
CA VAL A 183 -3.12 29.27 -1.54
C VAL A 183 -2.74 28.30 -2.67
N PHE A 184 -1.59 28.53 -3.27
CA PHE A 184 -0.93 27.59 -4.19
C PHE A 184 0.35 27.10 -3.56
N VAL A 185 0.49 25.81 -3.42
CA VAL A 185 1.71 25.14 -2.91
C VAL A 185 2.39 24.41 -4.06
N ARG A 186 3.70 24.52 -4.11
CA ARG A 186 4.52 23.85 -5.11
C ARG A 186 5.82 23.34 -4.49
N ASP A 187 6.14 22.10 -4.76
CA ASP A 187 7.39 21.44 -4.40
C ASP A 187 8.02 20.82 -5.64
N VAL A 188 9.33 20.98 -5.81
CA VAL A 188 10.10 20.40 -6.92
C VAL A 188 11.08 19.39 -6.36
N ILE A 189 11.08 18.19 -6.92
CA ILE A 189 11.93 17.06 -6.54
C ILE A 189 12.77 16.65 -7.74
N GLU A 190 14.09 16.57 -7.57
CA GLU A 190 14.97 16.02 -8.59
C GLU A 190 14.72 14.52 -8.78
N SER A 191 14.82 14.04 -10.01
CA SER A 191 14.59 12.65 -10.38
C SER A 191 15.74 12.07 -11.20
N GLN A 192 15.88 10.74 -11.16
CA GLN A 192 16.81 9.95 -11.94
C GLN A 192 16.17 8.60 -12.32
N PRO A 193 16.39 8.03 -13.51
CA PRO A 193 16.97 8.66 -14.71
C PRO A 193 16.07 9.74 -15.30
N ASP A 194 16.49 10.27 -16.43
CA ASP A 194 15.79 11.34 -17.15
C ASP A 194 14.35 10.97 -17.48
N ILE A 195 13.46 11.93 -17.27
CA ILE A 195 12.05 11.83 -17.63
C ILE A 195 11.94 11.89 -19.16
N SER A 196 11.31 10.88 -19.74
CA SER A 196 11.23 10.70 -21.19
C SER A 196 10.19 11.60 -21.88
N LYS A 197 9.19 12.07 -21.14
CA LYS A 197 8.10 12.94 -21.63
C LYS A 197 7.47 13.72 -20.49
N ASP A 198 6.89 14.86 -20.83
CA ASP A 198 6.07 15.61 -19.89
C ASP A 198 4.74 14.87 -19.63
N LEU A 199 4.35 14.79 -18.38
CA LEU A 199 3.10 14.16 -17.96
C LEU A 199 2.56 14.83 -16.70
N CYS A 200 1.26 15.08 -16.66
CA CYS A 200 0.56 15.58 -15.48
C CYS A 200 -0.48 14.57 -15.00
N ILE A 201 -0.39 14.19 -13.73
CA ILE A 201 -1.36 13.32 -13.07
C ILE A 201 -1.99 14.07 -11.90
N ASN A 202 -3.30 13.97 -11.74
CA ASN A 202 -4.00 14.48 -10.57
C ASN A 202 -4.35 13.33 -9.64
N VAL A 203 -3.79 13.33 -8.44
CA VAL A 203 -3.94 12.25 -7.44
C VAL A 203 -4.93 12.67 -6.36
N MET A 204 -5.90 11.82 -6.08
CA MET A 204 -6.89 12.08 -5.03
C MET A 204 -6.24 12.20 -3.65
N PRO A 205 -6.75 13.08 -2.76
CA PRO A 205 -6.20 13.23 -1.40
C PRO A 205 -6.17 11.94 -0.58
N THR A 206 -7.16 11.06 -0.77
CA THR A 206 -7.18 9.74 -0.13
C THR A 206 -5.99 8.89 -0.56
N SER A 207 -5.71 8.82 -1.87
CA SER A 207 -4.57 8.09 -2.42
C SER A 207 -3.23 8.68 -1.95
N VAL A 208 -3.14 10.00 -1.81
CA VAL A 208 -1.94 10.65 -1.24
C VAL A 208 -1.74 10.25 0.22
N LYS A 209 -2.80 10.15 1.04
CA LYS A 209 -2.70 9.69 2.44
C LYS A 209 -2.18 8.25 2.53
N GLU A 210 -2.64 7.40 1.64
CA GLU A 210 -2.20 6.00 1.57
C GLU A 210 -0.74 5.90 1.12
N ALA A 211 -0.34 6.68 0.11
CA ALA A 211 1.06 6.80 -0.30
C ALA A 211 1.97 7.29 0.84
N LEU A 212 1.52 8.27 1.62
CA LEU A 212 2.25 8.74 2.80
C LEU A 212 2.43 7.63 3.84
N SER A 213 1.38 6.84 4.12
CA SER A 213 1.47 5.69 5.04
C SER A 213 2.46 4.63 4.55
N PHE A 214 2.51 4.40 3.24
CA PHE A 214 3.49 3.50 2.61
C PHE A 214 4.91 4.05 2.75
N LEU A 215 5.14 5.31 2.40
CA LEU A 215 6.46 5.96 2.46
C LEU A 215 7.02 6.04 3.88
N GLU A 216 6.16 6.22 4.90
CA GLU A 216 6.57 6.22 6.31
C GLU A 216 7.14 4.87 6.76
N MET A 217 6.69 3.78 6.17
CA MET A 217 7.11 2.44 6.52
C MET A 217 8.46 2.04 5.90
N LEU A 218 8.79 2.61 4.74
CA LEU A 218 10.01 2.28 4.01
C LEU A 218 11.25 2.78 4.77
N SER A 219 12.30 1.96 4.75
CA SER A 219 13.63 2.30 5.28
C SER A 219 14.59 2.81 4.20
N GLU A 220 14.28 2.54 2.95
CA GLU A 220 15.07 2.89 1.78
C GLU A 220 15.17 4.41 1.62
N GLU A 221 16.34 4.90 1.23
CA GLU A 221 16.57 6.32 0.98
C GLU A 221 15.88 6.79 -0.31
N ASN A 222 15.81 5.94 -1.31
CA ASN A 222 15.21 6.23 -2.61
C ASN A 222 14.04 5.29 -2.89
N VAL A 223 13.06 5.81 -3.61
CA VAL A 223 11.90 5.08 -4.10
C VAL A 223 11.73 5.29 -5.59
N THR A 224 11.17 4.28 -6.25
CA THR A 224 10.82 4.36 -7.66
C THR A 224 9.37 4.81 -7.81
N VAL A 225 9.15 5.91 -8.51
CA VAL A 225 7.82 6.34 -8.97
C VAL A 225 7.67 5.92 -10.43
N SER A 226 6.60 5.21 -10.74
CA SER A 226 6.32 4.73 -12.09
C SER A 226 4.90 5.08 -12.51
N VAL A 227 4.71 5.36 -13.80
CA VAL A 227 3.40 5.55 -14.40
C VAL A 227 3.25 4.57 -15.55
N SER A 228 2.09 3.92 -15.64
CA SER A 228 1.79 2.98 -16.72
C SER A 228 1.71 3.69 -18.09
N ASP A 229 1.91 2.92 -19.18
CA ASP A 229 1.87 3.45 -20.55
C ASP A 229 0.53 4.11 -20.90
N ASP A 230 -0.57 3.62 -20.35
CA ASP A 230 -1.91 4.17 -20.54
C ASP A 230 -2.22 5.35 -19.59
N GLU A 231 -1.24 5.78 -18.79
CA GLU A 231 -1.30 6.92 -17.85
C GLU A 231 -2.40 6.80 -16.77
N ARG A 232 -2.93 5.57 -16.56
CA ARG A 232 -4.03 5.34 -15.61
C ARG A 232 -3.58 4.90 -14.24
N VAL A 233 -2.38 4.35 -14.14
CA VAL A 233 -1.85 3.80 -12.87
C VAL A 233 -0.52 4.43 -12.56
N MET A 234 -0.42 5.03 -11.38
CA MET A 234 0.85 5.45 -10.78
C MET A 234 1.19 4.46 -9.65
N SER A 235 2.44 4.08 -9.54
CA SER A 235 2.94 3.22 -8.47
C SER A 235 4.19 3.79 -7.83
N ILE A 236 4.36 3.50 -6.53
CA ILE A 236 5.55 3.81 -5.75
C ILE A 236 6.09 2.48 -5.21
N SER A 237 7.37 2.22 -5.41
CA SER A 237 8.03 0.99 -4.95
C SER A 237 9.45 1.23 -4.45
#